data_221ccf8d6113dbe381076c1a3bc86ef3
#
_entry.id   221ccf8d6113dbe381076c1a3bc86ef3
#
_cell.length_a   1.000
_cell.length_b   1.000
_cell.length_c   1.000
_cell.angle_alpha   90.00
_cell.angle_beta   90.00
_cell.angle_gamma   90.00
#
_symmetry.space_group_name_H-M   'P 1'
#
loop_
_entity.id
_entity.type
_entity.pdbx_description
1 polymer ?
#
loop_
_entity_poly.entity_id
_entity_poly.type
_entity_poly.pdbx_seq_one_letter_code
_entity_poly.pdbx_strand_id
1 'polypeptide(L)'
;MGTLCFNGCQTNVSSEENNSEENAYMKLSAEEAKEIMDSTEDYILLDVREEDEYAEGHIKDALLMPYGEITERAENELPDKEQTILVYCRSGRRSAIAAQTLTELGYTDVKDFGGIIDWTYDIETE
;
A
#
# COMPACT_ATOMS: atom_id res chain seq x y z
N MET A 1 29.18 -3.28 36.42
CA MET A 1 28.88 -3.22 35.99
C MET A 1 28.24 -3.31 35.25
N GLY A 2 28.18 -3.30 35.22
CA GLY A 2 27.53 -3.60 34.56
C GLY A 2 26.74 -3.44 33.91
N THR A 3 26.68 -3.45 33.92
CA THR A 3 26.07 -3.51 33.37
C THR A 3 25.31 -3.49 32.60
N LEU A 4 25.25 -3.49 32.86
CA LEU A 4 24.63 -3.73 32.22
C LEU A 4 23.92 -3.73 31.41
N CYS A 5 23.99 -3.70 31.48
CA CYS A 5 23.40 -3.95 30.78
C CYS A 5 22.80 -3.93 30.08
N PHE A 6 22.92 -3.86 30.22
CA PHE A 6 22.43 -4.07 29.54
C PHE A 6 21.78 -4.06 28.85
N ASN A 7 21.89 -4.10 29.17
CA ASN A 7 21.33 -4.37 28.52
C ASN A 7 20.64 -4.25 27.89
N GLY A 8 20.70 -4.21 28.18
CA GLY A 8 20.02 -4.43 27.64
C GLY A 8 19.31 -4.13 27.02
N CYS A 9 19.51 -4.10 27.17
CA CYS A 9 19.00 -4.20 26.53
C CYS A 9 18.40 -4.11 25.85
N GLN A 10 18.47 -4.23 26.01
CA GLN A 10 18.04 -4.49 25.38
C GLN A 10 17.26 -4.40 24.72
N THR A 11 17.31 -4.26 25.11
CA THR A 11 16.70 -4.46 24.48
C THR A 11 15.98 -4.32 23.78
N ASN A 12 15.96 -4.35 23.89
CA ASN A 12 15.40 -4.51 23.15
C ASN A 12 14.75 -4.35 22.43
N VAL A 13 14.68 -4.26 22.56
CA VAL A 13 14.22 -4.29 21.86
C VAL A 13 13.66 -4.50 21.17
N SER A 14 13.70 -4.79 21.31
CA SER A 14 13.31 -5.20 20.63
C SER A 14 12.55 -5.36 20.06
N SER A 15 12.45 -5.77 20.23
CA SER A 15 11.72 -6.05 19.67
C SER A 15 10.92 -5.46 19.06
N GLU A 16 10.62 -4.96 19.08
CA GLU A 16 9.94 -4.40 18.41
C GLU A 16 10.23 -4.13 17.20
N GLU A 17 10.94 -4.00 16.93
CA GLU A 17 11.38 -3.85 15.80
C GLU A 17 10.97 -4.78 14.83
N ASN A 18 10.75 -5.78 15.05
CA ASN A 18 10.28 -6.71 14.21
C ASN A 18 9.04 -6.41 13.58
N ASN A 19 8.16 -5.80 14.25
CA ASN A 19 6.89 -5.42 13.74
C ASN A 19 6.99 -4.54 12.59
N SER A 20 7.91 -3.65 12.60
CA SER A 20 8.04 -2.73 11.51
C SER A 20 8.45 -3.46 10.28
N GLU A 21 9.18 -4.53 10.37
CA GLU A 21 9.54 -5.26 9.22
C GLU A 21 8.38 -5.95 8.61
N GLU A 22 7.47 -6.43 9.42
CA GLU A 22 6.32 -7.09 8.92
C GLU A 22 5.42 -6.17 8.16
N ASN A 23 5.45 -4.90 8.52
CA ASN A 23 4.59 -3.91 7.91
C ASN A 23 5.42 -2.87 7.28
N ALA A 24 6.14 -3.26 6.26
CA ALA A 24 6.98 -2.32 5.56
C ALA A 24 6.18 -1.38 4.69
N TYR A 25 4.89 -1.62 4.51
CA TYR A 25 4.03 -0.65 3.85
C TYR A 25 3.32 0.20 4.90
N MET A 26 2.81 1.34 4.46
CA MET A 26 2.18 2.30 5.34
C MET A 26 0.67 2.28 5.15
N LYS A 27 -0.07 2.46 6.23
CA LYS A 27 -1.53 2.57 6.13
C LYS A 27 -1.91 4.04 6.21
N LEU A 28 -2.79 4.46 5.32
CA LEU A 28 -3.25 5.84 5.27
C LEU A 28 -4.77 5.89 5.31
N SER A 29 -5.31 7.03 5.70
CA SER A 29 -6.73 7.32 5.51
C SER A 29 -6.97 7.77 4.08
N ALA A 30 -8.22 7.80 3.67
CA ALA A 30 -8.58 8.32 2.35
C ALA A 30 -8.14 9.77 2.21
N GLU A 31 -8.28 10.56 3.27
CA GLU A 31 -7.87 11.96 3.24
C GLU A 31 -6.37 12.11 3.05
N GLU A 32 -5.60 11.27 3.73
CA GLU A 32 -4.14 11.33 3.60
C GLU A 32 -3.71 10.94 2.19
N ALA A 33 -4.37 9.93 1.60
CA ALA A 33 -4.06 9.55 0.24
C ALA A 33 -4.40 10.66 -0.73
N LYS A 34 -5.55 11.32 -0.51
CA LYS A 34 -5.97 12.43 -1.37
C LYS A 34 -4.95 13.56 -1.32
N GLU A 35 -4.40 13.83 -0.15
CA GLU A 35 -3.38 14.87 -0.01
C GLU A 35 -2.14 14.56 -0.83
N ILE A 36 -1.73 13.31 -0.86
CA ILE A 36 -0.58 12.92 -1.67
C ILE A 36 -0.91 13.13 -3.15
N MET A 37 -2.08 12.68 -3.58
CA MET A 37 -2.48 12.81 -4.98
C MET A 37 -2.55 14.26 -5.42
N ASP A 38 -2.96 15.15 -4.51
CA ASP A 38 -3.07 16.56 -4.84
C ASP A 38 -1.73 17.28 -4.83
N SER A 39 -0.75 16.74 -4.11
CA SER A 39 0.53 17.42 -3.95
C SER A 39 1.57 17.00 -4.98
N THR A 40 1.37 15.90 -5.69
CA THR A 40 2.35 15.43 -6.66
C THR A 40 1.64 14.61 -7.73
N GLU A 41 2.26 14.49 -8.88
CA GLU A 41 1.78 13.57 -9.91
C GLU A 41 2.65 12.31 -9.97
N ASP A 42 3.65 12.23 -9.08
CA ASP A 42 4.62 11.15 -9.13
C ASP A 42 4.19 10.00 -8.22
N TYR A 43 3.14 9.32 -8.60
CA TYR A 43 2.67 8.16 -7.87
C TYR A 43 1.94 7.23 -8.83
N ILE A 44 1.81 5.96 -8.41
CA ILE A 44 0.97 4.99 -9.11
C ILE A 44 -0.22 4.72 -8.18
N LEU A 45 -1.42 4.76 -8.70
CA LEU A 45 -2.63 4.44 -7.95
C LEU A 45 -3.14 3.09 -8.44
N LEU A 46 -3.18 2.10 -7.57
CA LEU A 46 -3.61 0.75 -7.92
C LEU A 46 -4.97 0.41 -7.33
N ASP A 47 -5.88 -0.02 -8.19
CA ASP A 47 -7.14 -0.61 -7.79
C ASP A 47 -6.93 -2.12 -7.86
N VAL A 48 -6.98 -2.81 -6.73
CA VAL A 48 -6.66 -4.24 -6.68
C VAL A 48 -7.91 -5.11 -6.58
N ARG A 49 -9.05 -4.54 -7.00
CA ARG A 49 -10.32 -5.27 -7.07
C ARG A 49 -10.40 -6.02 -8.40
N GLU A 50 -11.57 -6.53 -8.74
CA GLU A 50 -11.76 -7.25 -10.00
C GLU A 50 -12.26 -6.34 -11.11
N GLU A 51 -12.25 -6.83 -12.33
CA GLU A 51 -12.61 -6.03 -13.49
C GLU A 51 -14.03 -5.47 -13.42
N ASP A 52 -14.99 -6.27 -12.97
CA ASP A 52 -16.36 -5.80 -12.91
C ASP A 52 -16.54 -4.70 -11.86
N GLU A 53 -15.82 -4.80 -10.76
CA GLU A 53 -15.86 -3.75 -9.74
C GLU A 53 -15.26 -2.45 -10.29
N TYR A 54 -14.15 -2.58 -10.99
CA TYR A 54 -13.46 -1.42 -11.56
C TYR A 54 -14.37 -0.71 -12.58
N ALA A 55 -15.03 -1.48 -13.42
CA ALA A 55 -15.91 -0.91 -14.45
C ALA A 55 -17.11 -0.18 -13.82
N GLU A 56 -17.59 -0.65 -12.69
CA GLU A 56 -18.73 -0.02 -12.03
C GLU A 56 -18.36 1.31 -11.39
N GLY A 57 -17.12 1.50 -11.06
CA GLY A 57 -16.66 2.77 -10.50
C GLY A 57 -15.28 2.61 -9.90
N HIS A 58 -14.37 3.50 -10.22
CA HIS A 58 -13.01 3.46 -9.68
C HIS A 58 -12.51 4.88 -9.49
N ILE A 59 -11.49 5.04 -8.68
CA ILE A 59 -10.91 6.35 -8.44
C ILE A 59 -10.18 6.79 -9.72
N LYS A 60 -10.30 8.05 -10.06
CA LYS A 60 -9.73 8.59 -11.28
C LYS A 60 -8.25 8.25 -11.39
N ASP A 61 -7.85 7.83 -12.57
CA ASP A 61 -6.46 7.49 -12.90
C ASP A 61 -5.96 6.19 -12.26
N ALA A 62 -6.82 5.41 -11.63
CA ALA A 62 -6.39 4.16 -11.04
C ALA A 62 -6.08 3.12 -12.12
N LEU A 63 -4.99 2.40 -11.92
CA LEU A 63 -4.61 1.28 -12.76
C LEU A 63 -5.16 0.01 -12.12
N LEU A 64 -5.89 -0.78 -12.89
CA LEU A 64 -6.47 -2.01 -12.38
C LEU A 64 -5.41 -3.12 -12.36
N MET A 65 -5.16 -3.66 -11.18
CA MET A 65 -4.26 -4.81 -11.04
C MET A 65 -4.81 -5.66 -9.90
N PRO A 66 -5.69 -6.62 -10.19
CA PRO A 66 -6.30 -7.42 -9.12
C PRO A 66 -5.25 -8.04 -8.22
N TYR A 67 -5.57 -8.11 -6.93
CA TYR A 67 -4.58 -8.49 -5.94
C TYR A 67 -4.00 -9.88 -6.18
N GLY A 68 -4.74 -10.76 -6.83
CA GLY A 68 -4.24 -12.08 -7.14
C GLY A 68 -3.30 -12.12 -8.34
N GLU A 69 -3.13 -11.00 -9.04
CA GLU A 69 -2.27 -10.95 -10.22
C GLU A 69 -1.00 -10.13 -10.00
N ILE A 70 -0.81 -9.59 -8.80
CA ILE A 70 0.31 -8.69 -8.55
C ILE A 70 1.65 -9.37 -8.76
N THR A 71 1.80 -10.58 -8.25
CA THR A 71 3.07 -11.29 -8.37
C THR A 71 3.48 -11.47 -9.83
N GLU A 72 2.52 -11.68 -10.72
CA GLU A 72 2.81 -11.91 -12.13
C GLU A 72 3.03 -10.63 -12.91
N ARG A 73 2.36 -9.56 -12.51
CA ARG A 73 2.29 -8.35 -13.33
C ARG A 73 3.14 -7.19 -12.86
N ALA A 74 3.37 -7.11 -11.54
CA ALA A 74 3.90 -5.86 -10.97
C ALA A 74 5.26 -5.49 -11.55
N GLU A 75 6.17 -6.41 -11.60
CA GLU A 75 7.54 -6.07 -12.00
C GLU A 75 7.63 -5.63 -13.46
N ASN A 76 6.72 -6.13 -14.31
CA ASN A 76 6.66 -5.68 -15.68
C ASN A 76 5.99 -4.32 -15.83
N GLU A 77 4.90 -4.12 -15.11
CA GLU A 77 4.09 -2.91 -15.28
C GLU A 77 4.52 -1.77 -14.38
N LEU A 78 5.19 -2.09 -13.28
CA LEU A 78 5.67 -1.11 -12.31
C LEU A 78 7.15 -1.35 -12.09
N PRO A 79 7.99 -0.97 -13.05
CA PRO A 79 9.41 -1.33 -12.97
C PRO A 79 10.21 -0.54 -11.93
N ASP A 80 9.73 0.63 -11.52
CA ASP A 80 10.46 1.44 -10.55
C ASP A 80 10.04 1.06 -9.14
N LYS A 81 10.87 0.30 -8.45
CA LYS A 81 10.52 -0.21 -7.13
C LYS A 81 10.59 0.84 -6.04
N GLU A 82 11.04 2.03 -6.36
CA GLU A 82 11.09 3.13 -5.38
C GLU A 82 9.94 4.11 -5.57
N GLN A 83 9.13 3.92 -6.58
CA GLN A 83 8.03 4.84 -6.84
C GLN A 83 6.94 4.68 -5.79
N THR A 84 6.29 5.77 -5.45
CA THR A 84 5.16 5.74 -4.52
C THR A 84 4.01 4.98 -5.15
N ILE A 85 3.49 3.98 -4.44
CA ILE A 85 2.35 3.20 -4.89
C ILE A 85 1.24 3.31 -3.86
N LEU A 86 0.09 3.84 -4.29
CA LEU A 86 -1.10 3.96 -3.45
C LEU A 86 -2.05 2.84 -3.85
N VAL A 87 -2.53 2.07 -2.89
CA VAL A 87 -3.29 0.85 -3.15
C VAL A 87 -4.63 0.91 -2.45
N TYR A 88 -5.69 0.52 -3.12
CA TYR A 88 -7.00 0.43 -2.48
C TYR A 88 -7.79 -0.75 -3.04
N CYS A 89 -8.80 -1.18 -2.29
CA CYS A 89 -9.74 -2.18 -2.77
C CYS A 89 -11.16 -1.72 -2.42
N ARG A 90 -12.07 -2.61 -2.12
CA ARG A 90 -13.40 -2.20 -1.76
C ARG A 90 -13.49 -1.78 -0.30
N SER A 91 -13.00 -2.61 0.61
CA SER A 91 -13.13 -2.36 2.05
C SER A 91 -11.83 -2.48 2.84
N GLY A 92 -10.73 -2.80 2.19
CA GLY A 92 -9.41 -2.78 2.84
C GLY A 92 -8.70 -4.12 2.98
N ARG A 93 -9.41 -5.25 2.86
CA ARG A 93 -8.77 -6.56 3.06
C ARG A 93 -7.83 -6.91 1.91
N ARG A 94 -8.31 -6.76 0.68
CA ARG A 94 -7.50 -7.12 -0.49
C ARG A 94 -6.34 -6.16 -0.68
N SER A 95 -6.55 -4.87 -0.34
CA SER A 95 -5.46 -3.90 -0.48
C SER A 95 -4.35 -4.16 0.52
N ALA A 96 -4.69 -4.65 1.71
CA ALA A 96 -3.66 -5.03 2.68
C ALA A 96 -2.84 -6.21 2.16
N ILE A 97 -3.50 -7.20 1.55
CA ILE A 97 -2.79 -8.33 0.96
C ILE A 97 -1.91 -7.85 -0.20
N ALA A 98 -2.45 -6.98 -1.05
CA ALA A 98 -1.71 -6.45 -2.18
C ALA A 98 -0.49 -5.66 -1.73
N ALA A 99 -0.66 -4.82 -0.71
CA ALA A 99 0.46 -4.02 -0.19
C ALA A 99 1.56 -4.92 0.35
N GLN A 100 1.17 -5.97 1.06
CA GLN A 100 2.15 -6.93 1.58
C GLN A 100 2.88 -7.62 0.43
N THR A 101 2.17 -8.04 -0.59
CA THR A 101 2.78 -8.69 -1.75
C THR A 101 3.77 -7.76 -2.43
N LEU A 102 3.39 -6.51 -2.63
CA LEU A 102 4.30 -5.55 -3.26
C LEU A 102 5.56 -5.34 -2.41
N THR A 103 5.39 -5.26 -1.11
CA THR A 103 6.52 -5.10 -0.21
C THR A 103 7.47 -6.30 -0.33
N GLU A 104 6.91 -7.50 -0.41
CA GLU A 104 7.72 -8.71 -0.55
C GLU A 104 8.44 -8.77 -1.88
N LEU A 105 7.91 -8.12 -2.90
CA LEU A 105 8.55 -8.04 -4.21
C LEU A 105 9.64 -6.97 -4.26
N GLY A 106 9.81 -6.22 -3.19
CA GLY A 106 10.89 -5.23 -3.11
C GLY A 106 10.49 -3.78 -3.32
N TYR A 107 9.17 -3.52 -3.43
CA TYR A 107 8.71 -2.13 -3.55
C TYR A 107 8.85 -1.45 -2.19
N THR A 108 9.42 -0.26 -2.17
CA THR A 108 9.85 0.37 -0.93
C THR A 108 8.95 1.50 -0.45
N ASP A 109 7.98 1.93 -1.25
CA ASP A 109 7.12 3.05 -0.87
C ASP A 109 5.67 2.71 -1.18
N VAL A 110 5.12 1.74 -0.46
CA VAL A 110 3.77 1.24 -0.67
C VAL A 110 2.86 1.78 0.42
N LYS A 111 1.73 2.35 0.03
CA LYS A 111 0.78 2.95 0.96
C LYS A 111 -0.62 2.40 0.66
N ASP A 112 -1.24 1.80 1.66
CA ASP A 112 -2.57 1.19 1.57
C ASP A 112 -3.56 2.14 2.23
N PHE A 113 -4.52 2.66 1.48
CA PHE A 113 -5.49 3.56 2.08
C PHE A 113 -6.91 2.95 2.15
N GLY A 114 -6.99 1.65 2.12
CA GLY A 114 -8.22 0.96 2.50
C GLY A 114 -9.17 0.76 1.35
N GLY A 115 -10.39 1.23 1.49
CA GLY A 115 -11.44 0.87 0.56
C GLY A 115 -12.14 2.04 -0.08
N ILE A 116 -12.62 1.81 -1.29
CA ILE A 116 -13.36 2.82 -2.04
C ILE A 116 -14.66 3.17 -1.30
N ILE A 117 -15.15 2.30 -0.43
CA ILE A 117 -16.36 2.61 0.32
C ILE A 117 -16.16 3.80 1.27
N ASP A 118 -14.92 4.09 1.63
CA ASP A 118 -14.61 5.24 2.47
C ASP A 118 -14.11 6.44 1.68
N TRP A 119 -14.08 6.32 0.36
CA TRP A 119 -13.60 7.39 -0.51
C TRP A 119 -14.76 8.34 -0.83
N THR A 120 -14.61 9.60 -0.45
CA THR A 120 -15.68 10.57 -0.60
C THR A 120 -15.43 11.54 -1.74
N TYR A 121 -14.42 11.28 -2.53
CA TYR A 121 -14.06 12.17 -3.64
C TYR A 121 -14.52 11.57 -4.97
N ASP A 122 -14.12 12.15 -6.08
CA ASP A 122 -14.62 11.76 -7.39
C ASP A 122 -14.23 10.35 -7.79
N ILE A 123 -15.12 9.67 -8.49
CA ILE A 123 -14.81 8.39 -9.11
C ILE A 123 -15.26 8.43 -10.56
N GLU A 124 -14.75 7.49 -11.35
CA GLU A 124 -15.10 7.36 -12.76
C GLU A 124 -15.69 6.00 -13.01
N THR A 125 -16.47 5.88 -14.10
CA THR A 125 -17.00 4.58 -14.52
C THR A 125 -16.54 4.31 -15.94
N GLU A 126 -16.59 3.05 -16.32
CA GLU A 126 -16.26 2.69 -17.71
C GLU A 126 -17.44 2.39 -18.56
#